data_8d04e2183a66ce119ed02360f4c7d11e
#
_entry.id   8d04e2183a66ce119ed02360f4c7d11e
#
_cell.length_a   1.000
_cell.length_b   1.000
_cell.length_c   1.000
_cell.angle_alpha   90.00
_cell.angle_beta   90.00
_cell.angle_gamma   90.00
#
_symmetry.space_group_name_H-M   'P 1'
#
loop_
_entity.id
_entity.type
_entity.pdbx_description
1 polymer ?
#
loop_
_entity_poly.entity_id
_entity_poly.type
_entity_poly.pdbx_seq_one_letter_code
_entity_poly.pdbx_strand_id
1 'polypeptide(L)'
;METLLREVPELRLARDQEQGPFHHLDTLGHILETVRAIEKELAEGQIGARVGEESNEGLLIVGLLHDIAKPVTRGEVEGRVLFVAHDTLGARLAVGVCRRLGLSARLSDLATTLTALHLKIGFMGSPRSDYSPERLALAAGPFGEELAVLCWADRLAAQGPRLRSEHIERHRELCVEFLRKSRSLSPYSEPDYERLGDLLGHPSDAEVGYAASRVRLLRARGVKKGKALECVSGARIQRS
;
A
#
# COMPACT_ATOMS: atom_id res chain seq x y z
N MET A 1 -0.57 6.32 21.85
CA MET A 1 -0.98 7.35 20.90
C MET A 1 0.09 8.44 20.75
N GLU A 2 0.46 9.16 21.82
CA GLU A 2 1.46 10.24 21.74
C GLU A 2 2.80 9.80 21.16
N THR A 3 3.29 8.61 21.54
CA THR A 3 4.53 8.05 20.97
C THR A 3 4.41 7.84 19.47
N LEU A 4 3.32 7.25 18.99
CA LEU A 4 3.08 7.05 17.56
C LEU A 4 3.09 8.38 16.80
N LEU A 5 2.37 9.39 17.29
CA LEU A 5 2.29 10.71 16.66
C LEU A 5 3.60 11.52 16.75
N ARG A 6 4.54 11.12 17.61
CA ARG A 6 5.90 11.65 17.63
C ARG A 6 6.76 11.01 16.55
N GLU A 7 6.69 9.70 16.38
CA GLU A 7 7.48 8.95 15.37
C GLU A 7 6.94 9.15 13.94
N VAL A 8 5.61 9.28 13.80
CA VAL A 8 4.92 9.51 12.52
C VAL A 8 4.04 10.77 12.65
N PRO A 9 4.65 11.98 12.68
CA PRO A 9 3.91 13.22 12.91
C PRO A 9 2.90 13.55 11.81
N GLU A 10 3.04 13.00 10.61
CA GLU A 10 2.09 13.13 9.50
C GLU A 10 0.69 12.66 9.88
N LEU A 11 0.57 11.66 10.76
CA LEU A 11 -0.72 11.15 11.24
C LEU A 11 -1.51 12.15 12.08
N ARG A 12 -0.87 13.21 12.59
CA ARG A 12 -1.58 14.28 13.31
C ARG A 12 -2.60 14.98 12.45
N LEU A 13 -2.31 15.12 11.15
CA LEU A 13 -3.20 15.77 10.19
C LEU A 13 -4.44 14.91 9.85
N ALA A 14 -4.40 13.62 10.18
CA ALA A 14 -5.49 12.68 9.95
C ALA A 14 -6.56 12.72 11.06
N ARG A 15 -6.25 13.36 12.21
CA ARG A 15 -7.19 13.53 13.33
C ARG A 15 -8.32 14.47 12.92
N ASP A 16 -9.55 14.14 13.33
CA ASP A 16 -10.77 14.91 13.07
C ASP A 16 -11.07 15.16 11.58
N GLN A 17 -10.38 14.46 10.69
CA GLN A 17 -10.62 14.56 9.26
C GLN A 17 -11.74 13.63 8.82
N GLU A 18 -12.89 14.21 8.48
CA GLU A 18 -14.00 13.47 7.90
C GLU A 18 -13.63 12.82 6.57
N GLN A 19 -14.15 11.63 6.37
CA GLN A 19 -13.98 10.86 5.15
C GLN A 19 -15.27 10.91 4.30
N GLY A 20 -15.75 9.92 3.74
CA GLY A 20 -17.03 9.86 3.03
C GLY A 20 -17.99 8.90 3.74
N PRO A 21 -19.20 8.73 3.22
CA PRO A 21 -20.25 7.97 3.88
C PRO A 21 -20.01 6.45 3.95
N PHE A 22 -18.88 5.96 3.46
CA PHE A 22 -18.44 4.58 3.62
C PHE A 22 -17.61 4.36 4.89
N HIS A 23 -17.20 5.43 5.57
CA HIS A 23 -16.42 5.42 6.81
C HIS A 23 -17.25 5.98 7.95
N HIS A 24 -17.08 5.43 9.15
CA HIS A 24 -17.74 5.89 10.39
C HIS A 24 -16.77 6.61 11.34
N LEU A 25 -15.46 6.50 11.07
CA LEU A 25 -14.39 7.13 11.82
C LEU A 25 -13.76 8.26 10.99
N ASP A 26 -13.06 9.17 11.68
CA ASP A 26 -12.11 10.07 11.02
C ASP A 26 -10.95 9.28 10.39
N THR A 27 -10.11 9.96 9.64
CA THR A 27 -9.00 9.29 8.92
C THR A 27 -8.03 8.59 9.88
N LEU A 28 -7.70 9.20 11.04
CA LEU A 28 -6.81 8.57 12.02
C LEU A 28 -7.46 7.34 12.67
N GLY A 29 -8.71 7.45 13.07
CA GLY A 29 -9.48 6.34 13.63
C GLY A 29 -9.56 5.16 12.67
N HIS A 30 -9.82 5.42 11.38
CA HIS A 30 -9.83 4.41 10.34
C HIS A 30 -8.46 3.73 10.17
N ILE A 31 -7.37 4.50 10.14
CA ILE A 31 -6.00 3.96 10.07
C ILE A 31 -5.73 3.00 11.25
N LEU A 32 -6.08 3.40 12.47
CA LEU A 32 -5.87 2.57 13.65
C LEU A 32 -6.76 1.32 13.66
N GLU A 33 -8.00 1.43 13.18
CA GLU A 33 -8.90 0.29 13.04
C GLU A 33 -8.41 -0.68 11.96
N THR A 34 -7.83 -0.18 10.87
CA THR A 34 -7.17 -1.02 9.86
C THR A 34 -6.02 -1.84 10.45
N VAL A 35 -5.19 -1.24 11.32
CA VAL A 35 -4.12 -1.97 12.02
C VAL A 35 -4.70 -3.11 12.87
N ARG A 36 -5.76 -2.85 13.66
CA ARG A 36 -6.42 -3.91 14.46
C ARG A 36 -7.02 -5.01 13.59
N ALA A 37 -7.60 -4.63 12.45
CA ALA A 37 -8.15 -5.59 11.51
C ALA A 37 -7.06 -6.45 10.84
N ILE A 38 -5.85 -5.90 10.61
CA ILE A 38 -4.68 -6.67 10.19
C ILE A 38 -4.28 -7.70 11.25
N GLU A 39 -4.11 -7.26 12.52
CA GLU A 39 -3.77 -8.16 13.62
C GLU A 39 -4.79 -9.32 13.73
N LYS A 40 -6.07 -8.99 13.62
CA LYS A 40 -7.15 -9.98 13.64
C LYS A 40 -7.06 -10.95 12.46
N GLU A 41 -6.84 -10.47 11.24
CA GLU A 41 -6.72 -11.33 10.05
C GLU A 41 -5.51 -12.24 10.13
N LEU A 42 -4.36 -11.75 10.63
CA LEU A 42 -3.16 -12.57 10.86
C LEU A 42 -3.41 -13.70 11.86
N ALA A 43 -4.30 -13.48 12.86
CA ALA A 43 -4.66 -14.48 13.84
C ALA A 43 -5.74 -15.46 13.36
N GLU A 44 -6.74 -14.99 12.62
CA GLU A 44 -7.94 -15.75 12.25
C GLU A 44 -7.91 -16.35 10.84
N GLY A 45 -7.20 -15.70 9.88
CA GLY A 45 -7.01 -16.20 8.53
C GLY A 45 -8.27 -16.27 7.67
N GLN A 46 -9.18 -15.30 7.76
CA GLN A 46 -10.51 -15.30 7.12
C GLN A 46 -10.48 -15.39 5.59
N ILE A 47 -9.43 -14.80 4.95
CA ILE A 47 -9.25 -14.86 3.49
C ILE A 47 -8.25 -15.96 3.07
N GLY A 48 -7.66 -16.69 4.03
CA GLY A 48 -6.68 -17.74 3.77
C GLY A 48 -5.35 -17.21 3.21
N ALA A 49 -4.95 -16.00 3.57
CA ALA A 49 -3.62 -15.46 3.26
C ALA A 49 -2.54 -16.20 4.07
N ARG A 50 -1.33 -16.25 3.51
CA ARG A 50 -0.16 -16.95 4.07
C ARG A 50 0.99 -16.00 4.26
N VAL A 51 0.83 -15.04 5.17
CA VAL A 51 1.86 -14.05 5.50
C VAL A 51 2.92 -14.72 6.37
N GLY A 52 4.20 -14.54 6.01
CA GLY A 52 5.32 -15.01 6.85
C GLY A 52 5.50 -14.13 8.09
N GLU A 53 5.98 -14.72 9.18
CA GLU A 53 6.20 -14.00 10.45
C GLU A 53 7.10 -12.77 10.27
N GLU A 54 8.09 -12.85 9.38
CA GLU A 54 9.00 -11.75 9.06
C GLU A 54 8.32 -10.54 8.40
N SER A 55 7.10 -10.71 7.87
CA SER A 55 6.31 -9.63 7.27
C SER A 55 5.29 -9.02 8.23
N ASN A 56 4.99 -9.64 9.36
CA ASN A 56 3.93 -9.21 10.27
C ASN A 56 4.11 -7.77 10.75
N GLU A 57 5.30 -7.44 11.31
CA GLU A 57 5.59 -6.07 11.76
C GLU A 57 5.52 -5.06 10.62
N GLY A 58 6.10 -5.43 9.46
CA GLY A 58 6.05 -4.60 8.27
C GLY A 58 4.62 -4.31 7.82
N LEU A 59 3.73 -5.29 7.89
CA LEU A 59 2.32 -5.14 7.51
C LEU A 59 1.56 -4.22 8.48
N LEU A 60 1.86 -4.26 9.79
CA LEU A 60 1.30 -3.30 10.77
C LEU A 60 1.77 -1.86 10.46
N ILE A 61 3.05 -1.68 10.12
CA ILE A 61 3.58 -0.38 9.67
C ILE A 61 2.84 0.09 8.41
N VAL A 62 2.61 -0.80 7.45
CA VAL A 62 1.83 -0.45 6.24
C VAL A 62 0.40 -0.05 6.61
N GLY A 63 -0.24 -0.75 7.53
CA GLY A 63 -1.55 -0.38 8.06
C GLY A 63 -1.60 1.07 8.57
N LEU A 64 -0.51 1.55 9.20
CA LEU A 64 -0.38 2.94 9.64
C LEU A 64 -0.15 3.92 8.49
N LEU A 65 0.44 3.48 7.39
CA LEU A 65 0.89 4.36 6.30
C LEU A 65 -0.03 4.37 5.07
N HIS A 66 -0.94 3.39 4.90
CA HIS A 66 -1.71 3.23 3.67
C HIS A 66 -2.49 4.49 3.27
N ASP A 67 -3.01 5.20 4.25
CA ASP A 67 -3.83 6.42 4.09
C ASP A 67 -3.14 7.72 4.53
N ILE A 68 -1.83 7.71 4.74
CA ILE A 68 -1.03 8.84 5.27
C ILE A 68 -1.19 10.13 4.43
N ALA A 69 -1.52 10.01 3.15
CA ALA A 69 -1.69 11.17 2.26
C ALA A 69 -3.14 11.67 2.19
N LYS A 70 -4.13 11.01 2.78
CA LYS A 70 -5.53 11.49 2.76
C LYS A 70 -5.65 12.94 3.24
N PRO A 71 -4.97 13.38 4.34
CA PRO A 71 -5.07 14.75 4.81
C PRO A 71 -4.67 15.81 3.78
N VAL A 72 -3.67 15.53 2.96
CA VAL A 72 -3.14 16.48 1.97
C VAL A 72 -3.73 16.32 0.57
N THR A 73 -4.57 15.32 0.37
CA THR A 73 -5.24 15.05 -0.92
C THR A 73 -6.76 15.19 -0.83
N ARG A 74 -7.28 15.60 0.33
CA ARG A 74 -8.72 15.83 0.51
C ARG A 74 -9.20 16.95 -0.40
N GLY A 75 -10.22 16.64 -1.17
CA GLY A 75 -10.96 17.60 -1.98
C GLY A 75 -12.45 17.36 -1.86
N GLU A 76 -13.25 18.30 -2.37
CA GLU A 76 -14.69 18.17 -2.42
C GLU A 76 -15.19 18.54 -3.80
N VAL A 77 -16.02 17.68 -4.38
CA VAL A 77 -16.66 17.92 -5.68
C VAL A 77 -18.15 17.58 -5.54
N GLU A 78 -19.02 18.54 -5.80
CA GLU A 78 -20.48 18.37 -5.70
C GLU A 78 -20.93 17.79 -4.35
N GLY A 79 -20.38 18.27 -3.25
CA GLY A 79 -20.68 17.80 -1.89
C GLY A 79 -20.14 16.39 -1.56
N ARG A 80 -19.24 15.84 -2.40
CA ARG A 80 -18.60 14.54 -2.18
C ARG A 80 -17.15 14.73 -1.82
N VAL A 81 -16.74 14.17 -0.68
CA VAL A 81 -15.34 14.12 -0.25
C VAL A 81 -14.60 13.10 -1.12
N LEU A 82 -13.47 13.53 -1.66
CA LEU A 82 -12.57 12.73 -2.50
C LEU A 82 -11.13 12.87 -1.98
N PHE A 83 -10.34 11.81 -2.19
CA PHE A 83 -8.92 11.76 -1.85
C PHE A 83 -8.13 11.33 -3.09
N VAL A 84 -7.98 12.25 -4.05
CA VAL A 84 -7.41 11.93 -5.36
C VAL A 84 -5.92 11.63 -5.24
N ALA A 85 -5.51 10.46 -5.75
CA ALA A 85 -4.11 10.00 -5.78
C ALA A 85 -3.44 9.87 -4.39
N HIS A 86 -4.22 9.70 -3.29
CA HIS A 86 -3.65 9.50 -1.96
C HIS A 86 -2.81 8.22 -1.87
N ASP A 87 -3.13 7.19 -2.65
CA ASP A 87 -2.33 5.97 -2.80
C ASP A 87 -0.92 6.25 -3.35
N THR A 88 -0.83 7.00 -4.43
CA THR A 88 0.44 7.34 -5.09
C THR A 88 1.25 8.35 -4.28
N LEU A 89 0.62 9.38 -3.74
CA LEU A 89 1.28 10.35 -2.88
C LEU A 89 1.66 9.73 -1.54
N GLY A 90 0.80 8.88 -0.98
CA GLY A 90 1.06 8.13 0.25
C GLY A 90 2.31 7.28 0.16
N ALA A 91 2.50 6.55 -0.95
CA ALA A 91 3.73 5.80 -1.18
C ALA A 91 4.99 6.69 -1.20
N ARG A 92 4.89 7.92 -1.69
CA ARG A 92 6.00 8.90 -1.65
C ARG A 92 6.26 9.41 -0.22
N LEU A 93 5.23 9.74 0.53
CA LEU A 93 5.35 10.18 1.92
C LEU A 93 5.91 9.08 2.82
N ALA A 94 5.51 7.83 2.58
CA ALA A 94 6.00 6.66 3.31
C ALA A 94 7.53 6.54 3.25
N VAL A 95 8.19 6.93 2.15
CA VAL A 95 9.67 6.94 2.06
C VAL A 95 10.30 7.78 3.18
N GLY A 96 9.76 8.96 3.44
CA GLY A 96 10.25 9.83 4.51
C GLY A 96 10.11 9.20 5.89
N VAL A 97 8.98 8.53 6.15
CA VAL A 97 8.74 7.79 7.39
C VAL A 97 9.68 6.59 7.50
N CYS A 98 9.77 5.75 6.46
CA CYS A 98 10.67 4.59 6.44
C CYS A 98 12.12 5.00 6.73
N ARG A 99 12.59 6.12 6.15
CA ARG A 99 13.94 6.65 6.40
C ARG A 99 14.13 7.09 7.85
N ARG A 100 13.15 7.80 8.44
CA ARG A 100 13.24 8.23 9.85
C ARG A 100 13.25 7.05 10.81
N LEU A 101 12.48 6.00 10.50
CA LEU A 101 12.41 4.79 11.32
C LEU A 101 13.56 3.81 11.06
N GLY A 102 14.46 4.10 10.11
CA GLY A 102 15.59 3.24 9.77
C GLY A 102 15.18 1.88 9.20
N LEU A 103 14.06 1.82 8.47
CA LEU A 103 13.56 0.57 7.90
C LEU A 103 14.48 0.08 6.78
N SER A 104 14.66 -1.23 6.70
CA SER A 104 15.41 -1.88 5.62
C SER A 104 14.80 -1.61 4.24
N ALA A 105 15.59 -1.81 3.18
CA ALA A 105 15.12 -1.67 1.81
C ALA A 105 13.90 -2.58 1.52
N ARG A 106 13.88 -3.81 2.04
CA ARG A 106 12.76 -4.75 1.90
C ARG A 106 11.48 -4.23 2.57
N LEU A 107 11.56 -3.76 3.81
CA LEU A 107 10.39 -3.20 4.52
C LEU A 107 9.90 -1.90 3.86
N SER A 108 10.80 -1.08 3.35
CA SER A 108 10.45 0.15 2.63
C SER A 108 9.82 -0.14 1.25
N ASP A 109 10.27 -1.21 0.56
CA ASP A 109 9.62 -1.71 -0.66
C ASP A 109 8.21 -2.23 -0.34
N LEU A 110 8.05 -3.05 0.69
CA LEU A 110 6.74 -3.50 1.18
C LEU A 110 5.82 -2.30 1.44
N ALA A 111 6.24 -1.36 2.29
CA ALA A 111 5.43 -0.22 2.68
C ALA A 111 5.00 0.64 1.47
N THR A 112 5.93 0.98 0.60
CA THR A 112 5.63 1.85 -0.55
C THR A 112 4.81 1.14 -1.63
N THR A 113 5.03 -0.17 -1.84
CA THR A 113 4.25 -0.98 -2.78
C THR A 113 2.81 -1.13 -2.32
N LEU A 114 2.61 -1.53 -1.06
CA LEU A 114 1.26 -1.79 -0.57
C LEU A 114 0.46 -0.49 -0.44
N THR A 115 1.08 0.61 0.01
CA THR A 115 0.42 1.93 0.03
C THR A 115 -0.02 2.35 -1.38
N ALA A 116 0.80 2.12 -2.41
CA ALA A 116 0.43 2.44 -3.80
C ALA A 116 -0.70 1.55 -4.37
N LEU A 117 -0.88 0.35 -3.82
CA LEU A 117 -1.79 -0.67 -4.38
C LEU A 117 -3.02 -0.96 -3.52
N HIS A 118 -3.15 -0.41 -2.29
CA HIS A 118 -4.17 -0.82 -1.32
C HIS A 118 -5.62 -0.72 -1.83
N LEU A 119 -5.90 0.16 -2.77
CA LEU A 119 -7.24 0.28 -3.38
C LEU A 119 -7.49 -0.71 -4.52
N LYS A 120 -6.42 -1.28 -5.11
CA LYS A 120 -6.52 -1.88 -6.46
C LYS A 120 -7.27 -3.21 -6.49
N ILE A 121 -7.23 -4.01 -5.42
CA ILE A 121 -8.04 -5.24 -5.32
C ILE A 121 -9.53 -4.90 -5.40
N GLY A 122 -9.98 -3.86 -4.69
CA GLY A 122 -11.38 -3.44 -4.71
C GLY A 122 -11.90 -3.00 -6.07
N PHE A 123 -11.01 -2.66 -7.00
CA PHE A 123 -11.36 -2.27 -8.37
C PHE A 123 -11.14 -3.38 -9.40
N MET A 124 -10.68 -4.58 -9.02
CA MET A 124 -10.51 -5.68 -9.97
C MET A 124 -11.80 -5.98 -10.74
N GLY A 125 -11.68 -6.15 -12.06
CA GLY A 125 -12.82 -6.37 -12.94
C GLY A 125 -13.71 -5.13 -13.19
N SER A 126 -13.39 -3.99 -12.60
CA SER A 126 -14.07 -2.72 -12.86
C SER A 126 -13.43 -1.99 -14.06
N PRO A 127 -14.21 -1.25 -14.88
CA PRO A 127 -13.66 -0.34 -15.89
C PRO A 127 -12.74 0.76 -15.32
N ARG A 128 -12.78 0.97 -14.01
CA ARG A 128 -11.90 1.93 -13.31
C ARG A 128 -10.54 1.34 -12.92
N SER A 129 -10.31 0.04 -13.17
CA SER A 129 -9.06 -0.61 -12.81
C SER A 129 -7.98 -0.34 -13.85
N ASP A 130 -6.83 0.16 -13.39
CA ASP A 130 -5.61 0.27 -14.22
C ASP A 130 -4.88 -1.07 -14.38
N TYR A 131 -5.32 -2.11 -13.66
CA TYR A 131 -4.67 -3.42 -13.59
C TYR A 131 -5.67 -4.55 -13.88
N SER A 132 -5.29 -5.48 -14.76
CA SER A 132 -5.87 -6.82 -14.72
C SER A 132 -5.42 -7.56 -13.45
N PRO A 133 -6.11 -8.64 -13.01
CA PRO A 133 -5.66 -9.42 -11.86
C PRO A 133 -4.21 -9.88 -11.97
N GLU A 134 -3.75 -10.29 -13.17
CA GLU A 134 -2.38 -10.71 -13.44
C GLU A 134 -1.39 -9.55 -13.27
N ARG A 135 -1.71 -8.38 -13.83
CA ARG A 135 -0.86 -7.19 -13.71
C ARG A 135 -0.77 -6.70 -12.27
N LEU A 136 -1.88 -6.79 -11.52
CA LEU A 136 -1.88 -6.44 -10.10
C LEU A 136 -0.99 -7.39 -9.30
N ALA A 137 -1.07 -8.69 -9.56
CA ALA A 137 -0.21 -9.68 -8.92
C ALA A 137 1.28 -9.46 -9.26
N LEU A 138 1.60 -9.12 -10.52
CA LEU A 138 2.96 -8.72 -10.90
C LEU A 138 3.41 -7.42 -10.23
N ALA A 139 2.51 -6.46 -10.03
CA ALA A 139 2.80 -5.21 -9.34
C ALA A 139 3.06 -5.42 -7.85
N ALA A 140 2.28 -6.27 -7.19
CA ALA A 140 2.50 -6.66 -5.80
C ALA A 140 3.81 -7.45 -5.63
N GLY A 141 4.16 -8.28 -6.61
CA GLY A 141 5.39 -9.07 -6.61
C GLY A 141 5.44 -10.04 -5.43
N PRO A 142 6.49 -10.00 -4.57
CA PRO A 142 6.61 -10.90 -3.44
C PRO A 142 5.60 -10.62 -2.32
N PHE A 143 4.88 -9.50 -2.38
CA PHE A 143 3.99 -9.01 -1.32
C PHE A 143 2.49 -9.23 -1.63
N GLY A 144 2.17 -10.26 -2.41
CA GLY A 144 0.78 -10.53 -2.80
C GLY A 144 -0.11 -10.94 -1.62
N GLU A 145 0.43 -11.72 -0.69
CA GLU A 145 -0.30 -12.15 0.51
C GLU A 145 -0.60 -10.96 1.42
N GLU A 146 0.41 -10.13 1.66
CA GLU A 146 0.32 -8.93 2.48
C GLU A 146 -0.63 -7.89 1.87
N LEU A 147 -0.63 -7.73 0.53
CA LEU A 147 -1.57 -6.85 -0.14
C LEU A 147 -3.02 -7.28 0.06
N ALA A 148 -3.30 -8.58 -0.02
CA ALA A 148 -4.64 -9.09 0.22
C ALA A 148 -5.11 -8.83 1.65
N VAL A 149 -4.24 -9.07 2.65
CA VAL A 149 -4.54 -8.81 4.07
C VAL A 149 -4.81 -7.33 4.29
N LEU A 150 -3.94 -6.43 3.76
CA LEU A 150 -4.15 -4.99 3.89
C LEU A 150 -5.49 -4.54 3.29
N CYS A 151 -5.79 -4.96 2.05
CA CYS A 151 -7.04 -4.57 1.37
C CYS A 151 -8.28 -5.10 2.10
N TRP A 152 -8.21 -6.32 2.66
CA TRP A 152 -9.28 -6.90 3.45
C TRP A 152 -9.48 -6.14 4.76
N ALA A 153 -8.40 -5.86 5.49
CA ALA A 153 -8.43 -5.13 6.74
C ALA A 153 -8.96 -3.69 6.57
N ASP A 154 -8.51 -2.98 5.53
CA ASP A 154 -9.02 -1.65 5.16
C ASP A 154 -10.54 -1.67 4.90
N ARG A 155 -11.04 -2.70 4.18
CA ARG A 155 -12.48 -2.89 3.98
C ARG A 155 -13.23 -3.13 5.28
N LEU A 156 -12.68 -3.93 6.19
CA LEU A 156 -13.32 -4.21 7.48
C LEU A 156 -13.34 -2.98 8.39
N ALA A 157 -12.33 -2.13 8.31
CA ALA A 157 -12.26 -0.87 9.06
C ALA A 157 -13.25 0.20 8.55
N ALA A 158 -13.73 0.11 7.31
CA ALA A 158 -14.69 1.04 6.72
C ALA A 158 -16.13 0.60 7.02
N GLN A 159 -16.73 1.06 8.14
CA GLN A 159 -18.06 0.67 8.62
C GLN A 159 -19.07 1.84 8.55
N GLY A 160 -18.99 2.65 7.50
CA GLY A 160 -19.89 3.78 7.33
C GLY A 160 -21.31 3.37 6.89
N PRO A 161 -22.29 4.29 6.99
CA PRO A 161 -23.70 3.99 6.79
C PRO A 161 -24.07 3.54 5.35
N ARG A 162 -23.20 3.77 4.38
CA ARG A 162 -23.40 3.27 3.01
C ARG A 162 -22.69 1.95 2.71
N LEU A 163 -21.93 1.41 3.67
CA LEU A 163 -21.34 0.09 3.51
C LEU A 163 -22.39 -0.99 3.83
N ARG A 164 -22.64 -1.88 2.88
CA ARG A 164 -23.57 -3.00 3.01
C ARG A 164 -22.79 -4.29 3.15
N SER A 165 -23.42 -5.33 3.72
CA SER A 165 -22.86 -6.67 3.83
C SER A 165 -22.39 -7.24 2.49
N GLU A 166 -23.16 -6.99 1.42
CA GLU A 166 -22.83 -7.47 0.07
C GLU A 166 -21.52 -6.84 -0.45
N HIS A 167 -21.22 -5.57 -0.07
CA HIS A 167 -19.96 -4.93 -0.44
C HIS A 167 -18.77 -5.57 0.28
N ILE A 168 -18.95 -5.98 1.54
CA ILE A 168 -17.92 -6.65 2.35
C ILE A 168 -17.64 -8.03 1.75
N GLU A 169 -18.70 -8.82 1.53
CA GLU A 169 -18.57 -10.17 0.96
C GLU A 169 -17.94 -10.13 -0.45
N ARG A 170 -18.42 -9.23 -1.30
CA ARG A 170 -17.80 -9.04 -2.63
C ARG A 170 -16.33 -8.69 -2.54
N HIS A 171 -15.93 -7.86 -1.58
CA HIS A 171 -14.52 -7.51 -1.40
C HIS A 171 -13.70 -8.70 -0.91
N ARG A 172 -14.27 -9.53 -0.01
CA ARG A 172 -13.65 -10.78 0.43
C ARG A 172 -13.38 -11.71 -0.75
N GLU A 173 -14.38 -11.90 -1.62
CA GLU A 173 -14.24 -12.70 -2.85
C GLU A 173 -13.10 -12.19 -3.74
N LEU A 174 -13.00 -10.87 -3.92
CA LEU A 174 -11.93 -10.25 -4.71
C LEU A 174 -10.55 -10.50 -4.10
N CYS A 175 -10.41 -10.43 -2.77
CA CYS A 175 -9.15 -10.76 -2.09
C CYS A 175 -8.76 -12.23 -2.29
N VAL A 176 -9.71 -13.16 -2.15
CA VAL A 176 -9.48 -14.58 -2.38
C VAL A 176 -9.14 -14.88 -3.85
N GLU A 177 -9.84 -14.25 -4.79
CA GLU A 177 -9.53 -14.35 -6.23
C GLU A 177 -8.13 -13.85 -6.54
N PHE A 178 -7.76 -12.70 -5.99
CA PHE A 178 -6.43 -12.12 -6.13
C PHE A 178 -5.34 -13.05 -5.58
N LEU A 179 -5.52 -13.61 -4.37
CA LEU A 179 -4.59 -14.56 -3.77
C LEU A 179 -4.38 -15.79 -4.67
N ARG A 180 -5.48 -16.38 -5.18
CA ARG A 180 -5.40 -17.51 -6.09
C ARG A 180 -4.61 -17.15 -7.36
N LYS A 181 -4.82 -15.96 -7.92
CA LYS A 181 -4.11 -15.48 -9.10
C LYS A 181 -2.64 -15.20 -8.81
N SER A 182 -2.33 -14.54 -7.70
CA SER A 182 -0.97 -14.25 -7.27
C SER A 182 -0.15 -15.54 -7.11
N ARG A 183 -0.72 -16.56 -6.44
CA ARG A 183 -0.10 -17.88 -6.25
C ARG A 183 0.09 -18.68 -7.53
N SER A 184 -0.73 -18.44 -8.58
CA SER A 184 -0.63 -19.14 -9.87
C SER A 184 0.50 -18.61 -10.76
N LEU A 185 1.04 -17.45 -10.46
CA LEU A 185 2.20 -16.90 -11.16
C LEU A 185 3.48 -17.55 -10.65
N SER A 186 4.51 -17.63 -11.50
CA SER A 186 5.84 -18.06 -11.04
C SER A 186 6.31 -17.19 -9.88
N PRO A 187 6.99 -17.79 -8.88
CA PRO A 187 7.48 -17.04 -7.73
C PRO A 187 8.27 -15.82 -8.21
N TYR A 188 7.85 -14.66 -7.72
CA TYR A 188 8.56 -13.42 -8.00
C TYR A 188 9.88 -13.45 -7.23
N SER A 189 11.01 -13.35 -7.93
CA SER A 189 12.28 -13.18 -7.25
C SER A 189 12.29 -11.83 -6.53
N GLU A 190 12.72 -11.81 -5.28
CA GLU A 190 12.97 -10.56 -4.58
C GLU A 190 13.92 -9.67 -5.39
N PRO A 191 13.75 -8.34 -5.33
CA PRO A 191 14.71 -7.42 -5.93
C PRO A 191 16.10 -7.61 -5.30
N ASP A 192 17.11 -7.51 -6.13
CA ASP A 192 18.48 -7.36 -5.67
C ASP A 192 18.67 -5.91 -5.18
N TYR A 193 18.40 -5.69 -3.89
CA TYR A 193 18.45 -4.37 -3.28
C TYR A 193 19.86 -3.80 -3.25
N GLU A 194 20.89 -4.63 -3.06
CA GLU A 194 22.30 -4.20 -3.06
C GLU A 194 22.66 -3.64 -4.43
N ARG A 195 22.44 -4.42 -5.48
CA ARG A 195 22.69 -3.98 -6.86
C ARG A 195 21.89 -2.73 -7.23
N LEU A 196 20.66 -2.62 -6.74
CA LEU A 196 19.85 -1.43 -6.98
C LEU A 196 20.41 -0.23 -6.23
N GLY A 197 20.91 -0.41 -5.02
CA GLY A 197 21.62 0.60 -4.23
C GLY A 197 22.84 1.14 -4.97
N ASP A 198 23.66 0.24 -5.53
CA ASP A 198 24.83 0.59 -6.34
C ASP A 198 24.43 1.45 -7.56
N LEU A 199 23.40 1.00 -8.32
CA LEU A 199 22.89 1.74 -9.48
C LEU A 199 22.37 3.14 -9.13
N LEU A 200 21.91 3.33 -7.91
CA LEU A 200 21.40 4.60 -7.40
C LEU A 200 22.48 5.46 -6.70
N GLY A 201 23.71 4.98 -6.60
CA GLY A 201 24.82 5.67 -5.92
C GLY A 201 24.64 5.69 -4.40
N HIS A 202 24.29 4.56 -3.81
CA HIS A 202 24.19 4.31 -2.37
C HIS A 202 23.27 5.29 -1.60
N PRO A 203 21.98 5.39 -1.98
CA PRO A 203 21.00 6.14 -1.20
C PRO A 203 20.65 5.42 0.10
N SER A 204 19.74 6.00 0.90
CA SER A 204 19.18 5.29 2.06
C SER A 204 18.40 4.04 1.63
N ASP A 205 18.33 3.03 2.51
CA ASP A 205 17.53 1.83 2.32
C ASP A 205 16.07 2.13 1.92
N ALA A 206 15.49 3.18 2.52
CA ALA A 206 14.14 3.62 2.18
C ALA A 206 14.00 4.05 0.72
N GLU A 207 15.02 4.71 0.17
CA GLU A 207 15.02 5.13 -1.25
C GLU A 207 15.27 3.94 -2.18
N VAL A 208 16.10 2.98 -1.77
CA VAL A 208 16.32 1.72 -2.50
C VAL A 208 15.01 0.92 -2.57
N GLY A 209 14.33 0.75 -1.43
CA GLY A 209 13.04 0.06 -1.37
C GLY A 209 11.97 0.74 -2.25
N TYR A 210 11.86 2.06 -2.18
CA TYR A 210 10.95 2.81 -3.05
C TYR A 210 11.29 2.65 -4.54
N ALA A 211 12.56 2.66 -4.90
CA ALA A 211 12.97 2.44 -6.28
C ALA A 211 12.60 1.04 -6.76
N ALA A 212 12.78 0.01 -5.93
CA ALA A 212 12.36 -1.36 -6.24
C ALA A 212 10.85 -1.44 -6.50
N SER A 213 10.05 -0.85 -5.61
CA SER A 213 8.60 -0.68 -5.79
C SER A 213 8.27 -0.02 -7.14
N ARG A 214 8.88 1.13 -7.43
CA ARG A 214 8.64 1.89 -8.66
C ARG A 214 8.99 1.11 -9.91
N VAL A 215 10.12 0.40 -9.93
CA VAL A 215 10.51 -0.45 -11.07
C VAL A 215 9.46 -1.53 -11.30
N ARG A 216 9.00 -2.20 -10.25
CA ARG A 216 7.99 -3.26 -10.32
C ARG A 216 6.66 -2.74 -10.84
N LEU A 217 6.17 -1.61 -10.31
CA LEU A 217 4.93 -0.96 -10.77
C LEU A 217 4.99 -0.55 -12.24
N LEU A 218 6.11 0.01 -12.70
CA LEU A 218 6.32 0.36 -14.11
C LEU A 218 6.33 -0.90 -14.99
N ARG A 219 6.98 -1.96 -14.56
CA ARG A 219 7.02 -3.22 -15.30
C ARG A 219 5.67 -3.90 -15.42
N ALA A 220 4.86 -3.88 -14.36
CA ALA A 220 3.50 -4.39 -14.39
C ALA A 220 2.60 -3.63 -15.39
N ARG A 221 2.94 -2.38 -15.69
CA ARG A 221 2.32 -1.55 -16.74
C ARG A 221 2.90 -1.76 -18.16
N GLY A 222 3.84 -2.70 -18.31
CA GLY A 222 4.44 -3.06 -19.61
C GLY A 222 5.72 -2.30 -19.96
N VAL A 223 6.25 -1.46 -19.06
CA VAL A 223 7.53 -0.76 -19.29
C VAL A 223 8.68 -1.78 -19.27
N LYS A 224 9.57 -1.75 -20.25
CA LYS A 224 10.76 -2.63 -20.31
C LYS A 224 11.69 -2.37 -19.10
N LYS A 225 12.38 -3.42 -18.60
CA LYS A 225 13.23 -3.34 -17.40
C LYS A 225 14.26 -2.20 -17.47
N GLY A 226 15.01 -2.09 -18.57
CA GLY A 226 16.00 -1.02 -18.73
C GLY A 226 15.38 0.37 -18.58
N LYS A 227 14.25 0.63 -19.28
CA LYS A 227 13.54 1.90 -19.18
C LYS A 227 12.98 2.19 -17.79
N ALA A 228 12.48 1.17 -17.10
CA ALA A 228 12.01 1.32 -15.73
C ALA A 228 13.15 1.70 -14.76
N LEU A 229 14.34 1.09 -14.93
CA LEU A 229 15.54 1.46 -14.17
C LEU A 229 16.01 2.88 -14.48
N GLU A 230 16.04 3.30 -15.75
CA GLU A 230 16.34 4.68 -16.13
C GLU A 230 15.38 5.69 -15.46
N CYS A 231 14.08 5.39 -15.42
CA CYS A 231 13.09 6.27 -14.78
C CYS A 231 13.34 6.47 -13.28
N VAL A 232 13.87 5.48 -12.57
CA VAL A 232 14.14 5.61 -11.12
C VAL A 232 15.52 6.20 -10.84
N SER A 233 16.54 5.94 -11.68
CA SER A 233 17.88 6.54 -11.57
C SER A 233 17.91 8.01 -12.05
N GLY A 234 17.22 8.33 -13.15
CA GLY A 234 17.15 9.67 -13.73
C GLY A 234 16.37 10.68 -12.88
N ALA A 235 15.45 10.25 -12.03
CA ALA A 235 14.74 11.13 -11.11
C ALA A 235 15.64 11.82 -10.07
N ARG A 236 16.90 11.40 -9.92
CA ARG A 236 17.92 12.02 -9.05
C ARG A 236 18.61 13.23 -9.69
N ILE A 237 18.75 13.26 -11.01
CA ILE A 237 19.51 14.31 -11.72
C ILE A 237 18.82 15.69 -11.59
N GLN A 238 17.54 15.74 -11.21
CA GLN A 238 16.79 17.00 -11.05
C GLN A 238 16.77 17.56 -9.60
N ARG A 239 17.51 16.94 -8.65
CA ARG A 239 17.54 17.36 -7.24
C ARG A 239 18.91 17.92 -6.77
N SER A 240 19.86 18.10 -7.67
CA SER A 240 21.16 18.75 -7.39
C SER A 240 21.16 20.22 -7.82
#